data_4ce6afedb836ce54c5563ffac96b6bcc
#
_entry.id   4ce6afedb836ce54c5563ffac96b6bcc
#
_cell.length_a   1.000
_cell.length_b   1.000
_cell.length_c   1.000
_cell.angle_alpha   90.00
_cell.angle_beta   90.00
_cell.angle_gamma   90.00
#
_symmetry.space_group_name_H-M   'P 1'
#
loop_
_entity.id
_entity.type
_entity.pdbx_description
1 polymer ?
#
loop_
_entity_poly.entity_id
_entity_poly.type
_entity_poly.pdbx_seq_one_letter_code
_entity_poly.pdbx_strand_id
1 'polypeptide(L)'
;MNAMTPSTDPVAYLRTPHAIRERCRQIYDLATRGELTHFNLHLERFDTVAHLVGSETTRAYPDLNVPYHSRWRHFDVGDLDRNKVVNEILSPLTPRERCRSKIELAIISVLLDAGAGDVWGFADKNSGTRHKRSEGLAIASLYAYGDGVFGPEPFIATSADLKAITPAKLGGAFQVSKDNPLLGLEGRCALLNNLGRVIESRPQDFKGSPGRLGGILETLLGFVKGTELQASDILRCLLNTFADIWPGRVAIGGQNLGDVWRHPKVAGPGETNGLVPFHKLSQWLTYSLLEPLEEYGARVVGLDQLTGLAEYRNGGLFLDGGVLSLKDPSAASVEHSPSSEIIVEWRALTVILLDQVAARLRESLKKSELELPLAKVLQGGTWAVGRTLATGRRAGGGPPLKIASDGTVF
;
A
#
# COMPACT_ATOMS: atom_id res chain seq x y z
N MET A 1 8.91 19.67 18.98
CA MET A 1 9.09 18.24 18.73
C MET A 1 9.09 17.51 20.07
N ASN A 2 7.95 16.93 20.46
CA ASN A 2 7.94 16.02 21.61
C ASN A 2 8.49 14.68 21.13
N ALA A 3 9.69 14.33 21.58
CA ALA A 3 10.25 13.01 21.37
C ALA A 3 9.30 11.99 22.04
N MET A 4 8.61 11.20 21.23
CA MET A 4 7.87 10.05 21.72
C MET A 4 8.88 9.16 22.47
N THR A 5 8.65 8.94 23.76
CA THR A 5 9.38 7.92 24.51
C THR A 5 9.22 6.59 23.77
N PRO A 6 10.32 5.88 23.44
CA PRO A 6 10.21 4.60 22.72
C PRO A 6 9.26 3.68 23.52
N SER A 7 8.27 3.09 22.85
CA SER A 7 7.40 2.10 23.46
C SER A 7 8.26 0.95 23.98
N THR A 8 8.08 0.58 25.24
CA THR A 8 8.75 -0.60 25.83
C THR A 8 8.20 -1.90 25.25
N ASP A 9 7.04 -1.86 24.59
CA ASP A 9 6.42 -2.99 23.89
C ASP A 9 7.05 -3.14 22.48
N PRO A 10 7.77 -4.24 22.20
CA PRO A 10 8.44 -4.48 20.93
C PRO A 10 7.47 -4.56 19.75
N VAL A 11 6.25 -5.06 19.94
CA VAL A 11 5.22 -5.16 18.89
C VAL A 11 4.69 -3.77 18.56
N ALA A 12 4.33 -2.98 19.57
CA ALA A 12 3.86 -1.62 19.38
C ALA A 12 4.92 -0.73 18.71
N TYR A 13 6.20 -0.88 19.07
CA TYR A 13 7.30 -0.19 18.41
C TYR A 13 7.41 -0.54 16.92
N LEU A 14 7.45 -1.84 16.58
CA LEU A 14 7.58 -2.29 15.17
C LEU A 14 6.37 -1.89 14.29
N ARG A 15 5.23 -1.53 14.88
CA ARG A 15 4.02 -1.02 14.19
C ARG A 15 4.01 0.49 14.03
N THR A 16 5.16 1.15 14.11
CA THR A 16 5.27 2.61 13.94
C THR A 16 6.01 2.99 12.65
N PRO A 17 5.66 4.12 12.01
CA PRO A 17 6.44 4.67 10.90
C PRO A 17 7.89 4.99 11.32
N HIS A 18 8.11 5.33 12.59
CA HIS A 18 9.43 5.57 13.14
C HIS A 18 10.32 4.32 13.05
N ALA A 19 9.81 3.17 13.48
CA ALA A 19 10.54 1.90 13.40
C ALA A 19 10.86 1.52 11.95
N ILE A 20 9.94 1.79 11.01
CA ILE A 20 10.18 1.55 9.58
C ILE A 20 11.42 2.36 9.13
N ARG A 21 11.41 3.68 9.36
CA ARG A 21 12.54 4.54 8.95
C ARG A 21 13.84 4.19 9.66
N GLU A 22 13.79 3.95 10.96
CA GLU A 22 14.98 3.61 11.74
C GLU A 22 15.67 2.35 11.22
N ARG A 23 14.88 1.27 10.98
CA ARG A 23 15.43 -0.01 10.50
C ARG A 23 15.89 0.07 9.05
N CYS A 24 15.13 0.75 8.19
CA CYS A 24 15.53 0.99 6.81
C CYS A 24 16.77 1.89 6.72
N ARG A 25 16.92 2.87 7.64
CA ARG A 25 18.12 3.72 7.70
C ARG A 25 19.38 2.92 8.00
N GLN A 26 19.34 1.96 8.91
CA GLN A 26 20.49 1.09 9.18
C GLN A 26 20.97 0.37 7.91
N ILE A 27 20.04 -0.13 7.09
CA ILE A 27 20.38 -0.78 5.81
C ILE A 27 20.94 0.25 4.80
N TYR A 28 20.36 1.44 4.73
CA TYR A 28 20.88 2.51 3.88
C TYR A 28 22.30 2.93 4.30
N ASP A 29 22.58 3.04 5.60
CA ASP A 29 23.90 3.37 6.11
C ASP A 29 24.95 2.28 5.79
N LEU A 30 24.54 0.99 5.76
CA LEU A 30 25.37 -0.09 5.22
C LEU A 30 25.65 0.09 3.73
N ALA A 31 24.63 0.52 2.95
CA ALA A 31 24.79 0.78 1.52
C ALA A 31 25.80 1.89 1.24
N THR A 32 25.76 2.99 2.01
CA THR A 32 26.69 4.12 1.85
C THR A 32 28.15 3.73 2.14
N ARG A 33 28.37 2.69 2.95
CA ARG A 33 29.71 2.14 3.23
C ARG A 33 30.11 0.98 2.32
N GLY A 34 29.23 0.58 1.35
CA GLY A 34 29.48 -0.56 0.46
C GLY A 34 29.37 -1.94 1.15
N GLU A 35 28.78 -2.01 2.34
CA GLU A 35 28.71 -3.19 3.20
C GLU A 35 27.47 -4.07 2.98
N LEU A 36 26.54 -3.70 2.07
CA LEU A 36 25.40 -4.55 1.71
C LEU A 36 25.87 -5.80 0.96
N THR A 37 25.08 -6.85 1.06
CA THR A 37 25.39 -8.11 0.38
C THR A 37 25.00 -8.05 -1.11
N HIS A 38 23.88 -7.42 -1.46
CA HIS A 38 23.29 -7.56 -2.78
C HIS A 38 23.33 -6.29 -3.64
N PHE A 39 23.43 -5.10 -3.05
CA PHE A 39 23.35 -3.85 -3.80
C PHE A 39 24.60 -2.96 -3.65
N ASN A 40 24.89 -2.24 -4.75
CA ASN A 40 25.71 -1.03 -4.73
C ASN A 40 24.78 0.20 -4.80
N LEU A 41 25.19 1.29 -4.14
CA LEU A 41 24.50 2.58 -4.13
C LEU A 41 25.31 3.61 -4.92
N HIS A 42 24.68 4.25 -5.91
CA HIS A 42 25.27 5.21 -6.83
C HIS A 42 24.61 6.58 -6.66
N LEU A 43 25.01 7.33 -5.62
CA LEU A 43 24.40 8.63 -5.29
C LEU A 43 24.60 9.69 -6.37
N GLU A 44 25.63 9.57 -7.21
CA GLU A 44 25.86 10.43 -8.37
C GLU A 44 24.74 10.36 -9.42
N ARG A 45 23.89 9.30 -9.39
CA ARG A 45 22.70 9.13 -10.23
C ARG A 45 21.42 9.67 -9.63
N PHE A 46 21.46 9.99 -8.34
CA PHE A 46 20.25 10.33 -7.58
C PHE A 46 19.56 11.61 -8.11
N ASP A 47 20.34 12.67 -8.36
CA ASP A 47 19.78 13.94 -8.85
C ASP A 47 19.10 13.79 -10.23
N THR A 48 19.62 12.90 -11.09
CA THR A 48 18.97 12.58 -12.38
C THR A 48 17.58 11.97 -12.16
N VAL A 49 17.46 11.01 -11.24
CA VAL A 49 16.19 10.37 -10.92
C VAL A 49 15.23 11.37 -10.28
N ALA A 50 15.69 12.18 -9.33
CA ALA A 50 14.88 13.22 -8.70
C ALA A 50 14.37 14.25 -9.73
N HIS A 51 15.22 14.63 -10.69
CA HIS A 51 14.82 15.53 -11.80
C HIS A 51 13.74 14.90 -12.68
N LEU A 52 13.87 13.62 -13.06
CA LEU A 52 12.83 12.92 -13.81
C LEU A 52 11.49 12.91 -13.08
N VAL A 53 11.51 12.65 -11.78
CA VAL A 53 10.30 12.69 -10.93
C VAL A 53 9.70 14.10 -10.91
N GLY A 54 10.53 15.15 -10.76
CA GLY A 54 10.08 16.54 -10.78
C GLY A 54 9.46 16.94 -12.12
N SER A 55 10.11 16.59 -13.21
CA SER A 55 9.63 16.85 -14.57
C SER A 55 8.29 16.17 -14.85
N GLU A 56 8.14 14.91 -14.42
CA GLU A 56 6.88 14.19 -14.54
C GLU A 56 5.78 14.82 -13.69
N THR A 57 6.11 15.21 -12.44
CA THR A 57 5.15 15.88 -11.54
C THR A 57 4.62 17.16 -12.16
N THR A 58 5.50 18.03 -12.66
CA THR A 58 5.09 19.30 -13.28
C THR A 58 4.39 19.13 -14.62
N ARG A 59 4.71 18.07 -15.37
CA ARG A 59 4.03 17.72 -16.62
C ARG A 59 2.60 17.24 -16.37
N ALA A 60 2.44 16.35 -15.39
CA ALA A 60 1.13 15.74 -15.06
C ALA A 60 0.23 16.69 -14.25
N TYR A 61 0.82 17.54 -13.44
CA TYR A 61 0.14 18.49 -12.54
C TYR A 61 0.78 19.88 -12.62
N PRO A 62 0.49 20.66 -13.69
CA PRO A 62 1.13 21.96 -13.90
C PRO A 62 0.86 22.99 -12.78
N ASP A 63 -0.27 22.88 -12.11
CA ASP A 63 -0.66 23.70 -10.96
C ASP A 63 -0.16 23.13 -9.60
N LEU A 64 0.53 22.01 -9.62
CA LEU A 64 1.00 21.25 -8.46
C LEU A 64 -0.13 20.81 -7.51
N ASN A 65 -1.38 20.82 -7.95
CA ASN A 65 -2.50 20.25 -7.20
C ASN A 65 -2.53 18.72 -7.34
N VAL A 66 -1.51 18.08 -6.77
CA VAL A 66 -1.34 16.63 -6.85
C VAL A 66 -2.25 15.95 -5.83
N PRO A 67 -3.09 14.98 -6.22
CA PRO A 67 -3.87 14.20 -5.26
C PRO A 67 -2.98 13.20 -4.49
N TYR A 68 -3.53 12.58 -3.45
CA TYR A 68 -2.82 11.52 -2.74
C TYR A 68 -2.66 10.27 -3.62
N HIS A 69 -1.53 9.57 -3.48
CA HIS A 69 -1.34 8.25 -4.07
C HIS A 69 -2.18 7.23 -3.29
N SER A 70 -3.40 7.05 -3.74
CA SER A 70 -4.41 6.23 -3.07
C SER A 70 -5.08 5.26 -4.05
N ARG A 71 -5.83 4.31 -3.51
CA ARG A 71 -6.62 3.37 -4.32
C ARG A 71 -7.63 4.08 -5.23
N TRP A 72 -8.09 5.26 -4.84
CA TRP A 72 -9.04 6.08 -5.61
C TRP A 72 -8.51 6.43 -7.00
N ARG A 73 -7.20 6.63 -7.16
CA ARG A 73 -6.57 6.92 -8.47
C ARG A 73 -6.66 5.74 -9.43
N HIS A 74 -6.69 4.51 -8.90
CA HIS A 74 -6.77 3.31 -9.72
C HIS A 74 -8.20 2.99 -10.20
N PHE A 75 -9.22 3.57 -9.59
CA PHE A 75 -10.59 3.43 -10.09
C PHE A 75 -10.82 4.29 -11.35
N ASP A 76 -10.16 5.44 -11.48
CA ASP A 76 -10.34 6.40 -12.58
C ASP A 76 -9.40 6.17 -13.77
N VAL A 77 -8.84 4.98 -13.90
CA VAL A 77 -8.00 4.66 -15.04
C VAL A 77 -8.85 4.55 -16.32
N GLY A 78 -8.40 5.21 -17.39
CA GLY A 78 -9.11 5.33 -18.66
C GLY A 78 -10.08 6.53 -18.68
N ASP A 79 -11.10 6.47 -19.53
CA ASP A 79 -11.97 7.62 -19.82
C ASP A 79 -13.21 7.69 -18.90
N LEU A 80 -13.36 6.76 -17.95
CA LEU A 80 -14.50 6.73 -17.02
C LEU A 80 -14.09 7.25 -15.63
N ASP A 81 -14.79 8.31 -15.18
CA ASP A 81 -14.71 8.81 -13.80
C ASP A 81 -15.58 7.93 -12.87
N ARG A 82 -15.01 6.79 -12.44
CA ARG A 82 -15.71 5.84 -11.57
C ARG A 82 -15.88 6.36 -10.15
N ASN A 83 -15.00 7.26 -9.70
CA ASN A 83 -15.16 7.93 -8.41
C ASN A 83 -16.42 8.82 -8.40
N LYS A 84 -16.67 9.54 -9.49
CA LYS A 84 -17.92 10.30 -9.63
C LYS A 84 -19.14 9.38 -9.61
N VAL A 85 -19.10 8.28 -10.35
CA VAL A 85 -20.21 7.29 -10.35
C VAL A 85 -20.47 6.74 -8.95
N VAL A 86 -19.41 6.35 -8.20
CA VAL A 86 -19.54 5.91 -6.79
C VAL A 86 -20.16 7.00 -5.92
N ASN A 87 -19.73 8.25 -6.07
CA ASN A 87 -20.30 9.38 -5.32
C ASN A 87 -21.77 9.60 -5.62
N GLU A 88 -22.20 9.48 -6.88
CA GLU A 88 -23.58 9.60 -7.29
C GLU A 88 -24.44 8.47 -6.69
N ILE A 89 -23.98 7.22 -6.77
CA ILE A 89 -24.68 6.06 -6.19
C ILE A 89 -24.84 6.21 -4.67
N LEU A 90 -23.80 6.66 -3.99
CA LEU A 90 -23.81 6.81 -2.53
C LEU A 90 -24.47 8.13 -2.06
N SER A 91 -24.81 9.05 -2.96
CA SER A 91 -25.36 10.38 -2.61
C SER A 91 -26.64 10.36 -1.77
N PRO A 92 -27.57 9.38 -1.92
CA PRO A 92 -28.75 9.32 -1.06
C PRO A 92 -28.47 8.92 0.39
N LEU A 93 -27.30 8.34 0.68
CA LEU A 93 -26.93 7.90 2.02
C LEU A 93 -26.54 9.09 2.92
N THR A 94 -26.65 8.89 4.24
CA THR A 94 -26.12 9.85 5.20
C THR A 94 -24.60 10.03 5.02
N PRO A 95 -23.99 11.17 5.39
CA PRO A 95 -22.53 11.35 5.32
C PRO A 95 -21.74 10.22 6.01
N ARG A 96 -22.24 9.72 7.14
CA ARG A 96 -21.63 8.62 7.89
C ARG A 96 -21.67 7.31 7.10
N GLU A 97 -22.81 6.96 6.51
CA GLU A 97 -22.93 5.75 5.70
C GLU A 97 -22.11 5.84 4.40
N ARG A 98 -22.04 7.00 3.76
CA ARG A 98 -21.14 7.22 2.61
C ARG A 98 -19.70 6.96 2.98
N CYS A 99 -19.25 7.52 4.11
CA CYS A 99 -17.90 7.32 4.59
C CYS A 99 -17.61 5.84 4.89
N ARG A 100 -18.55 5.12 5.56
CA ARG A 100 -18.44 3.68 5.82
C ARG A 100 -18.27 2.88 4.54
N SER A 101 -19.13 3.09 3.54
CA SER A 101 -19.07 2.38 2.27
C SER A 101 -17.77 2.68 1.51
N LYS A 102 -17.28 3.92 1.53
CA LYS A 102 -16.00 4.27 0.93
C LYS A 102 -14.82 3.62 1.65
N ILE A 103 -14.83 3.58 2.97
CA ILE A 103 -13.80 2.88 3.78
C ILE A 103 -13.80 1.38 3.46
N GLU A 104 -14.97 0.75 3.37
CA GLU A 104 -15.10 -0.66 3.00
C GLU A 104 -14.53 -0.95 1.62
N LEU A 105 -14.89 -0.14 0.62
CA LEU A 105 -14.34 -0.25 -0.73
C LEU A 105 -12.82 -0.13 -0.73
N ALA A 106 -12.27 0.88 -0.04
CA ALA A 106 -10.84 1.10 0.03
C ALA A 106 -10.13 -0.09 0.69
N ILE A 107 -10.63 -0.61 1.82
CA ILE A 107 -10.05 -1.75 2.54
C ILE A 107 -10.06 -2.99 1.65
N ILE A 108 -11.21 -3.39 1.13
CA ILE A 108 -11.34 -4.59 0.29
C ILE A 108 -10.45 -4.48 -0.94
N SER A 109 -10.52 -3.36 -1.65
CA SER A 109 -9.79 -3.17 -2.89
C SER A 109 -8.27 -3.14 -2.68
N VAL A 110 -7.79 -2.52 -1.60
CA VAL A 110 -6.36 -2.51 -1.25
C VAL A 110 -5.89 -3.90 -0.84
N LEU A 111 -6.65 -4.62 -0.03
CA LEU A 111 -6.28 -5.98 0.40
C LEU A 111 -6.23 -6.98 -0.77
N LEU A 112 -7.02 -6.76 -1.81
CA LEU A 112 -7.00 -7.59 -3.02
C LEU A 112 -5.89 -7.21 -4.01
N ASP A 113 -5.12 -6.13 -3.75
CA ASP A 113 -4.09 -5.62 -4.66
C ASP A 113 -2.72 -6.26 -4.38
N ALA A 114 -2.61 -7.54 -4.61
CA ALA A 114 -1.34 -8.24 -4.71
C ALA A 114 -1.05 -8.57 -6.19
N GLY A 115 0.14 -9.10 -6.51
CA GLY A 115 0.51 -9.46 -7.88
C GLY A 115 -0.57 -10.29 -8.59
N ALA A 116 -1.07 -9.80 -9.72
CA ALA A 116 -2.15 -10.45 -10.47
C ALA A 116 -1.63 -11.51 -11.48
N GLY A 117 -0.32 -11.55 -11.70
CA GLY A 117 0.29 -12.26 -12.82
C GLY A 117 0.24 -11.44 -14.13
N ASP A 118 0.88 -11.95 -15.16
CA ASP A 118 1.03 -11.23 -16.43
C ASP A 118 -0.14 -11.46 -17.40
N VAL A 119 -0.89 -12.55 -17.23
CA VAL A 119 -1.97 -12.98 -18.14
C VAL A 119 -3.30 -12.33 -17.76
N TRP A 120 -3.63 -12.32 -16.47
CA TRP A 120 -4.92 -11.85 -16.01
C TRP A 120 -5.23 -10.41 -16.41
N GLY A 121 -6.51 -10.16 -16.73
CA GLY A 121 -7.04 -8.82 -16.94
C GLY A 121 -8.55 -8.82 -16.80
N PHE A 122 -9.07 -7.70 -16.35
CA PHE A 122 -10.50 -7.44 -16.20
C PHE A 122 -11.03 -6.71 -17.43
N ALA A 123 -11.99 -7.30 -18.11
CA ALA A 123 -12.71 -6.67 -19.22
C ALA A 123 -13.83 -5.79 -18.66
N ASP A 124 -13.62 -4.49 -18.66
CA ASP A 124 -14.60 -3.53 -18.22
C ASP A 124 -15.64 -3.27 -19.31
N LYS A 125 -16.86 -3.76 -19.07
CA LYS A 125 -17.97 -3.63 -20.02
C LYS A 125 -18.42 -2.18 -20.24
N ASN A 126 -18.19 -1.29 -19.26
CA ASN A 126 -18.63 0.09 -19.31
C ASN A 126 -17.69 0.97 -20.16
N SER A 127 -16.38 0.65 -20.16
CA SER A 127 -15.40 1.36 -21.01
C SER A 127 -15.02 0.60 -22.28
N GLY A 128 -15.36 -0.69 -22.38
CA GLY A 128 -14.89 -1.57 -23.45
C GLY A 128 -13.39 -1.89 -23.40
N THR A 129 -12.72 -1.50 -22.30
CA THR A 129 -11.26 -1.64 -22.14
C THR A 129 -10.93 -2.82 -21.24
N ARG A 130 -9.80 -3.49 -21.51
CA ARG A 130 -9.25 -4.52 -20.62
C ARG A 130 -8.15 -3.94 -19.75
N HIS A 131 -8.37 -3.93 -18.45
CA HIS A 131 -7.43 -3.45 -17.45
C HIS A 131 -6.67 -4.60 -16.82
N LYS A 132 -5.37 -4.42 -16.57
CA LYS A 132 -4.49 -5.43 -15.99
C LYS A 132 -3.89 -4.94 -14.66
N ARG A 133 -3.25 -5.85 -13.93
CA ARG A 133 -2.48 -5.52 -12.71
C ARG A 133 -3.32 -4.75 -11.69
N SER A 134 -2.73 -3.78 -10.99
CA SER A 134 -3.34 -3.03 -9.92
C SER A 134 -4.60 -2.27 -10.36
N GLU A 135 -4.59 -1.68 -11.55
CA GLU A 135 -5.76 -0.99 -12.11
C GLU A 135 -6.92 -1.98 -12.41
N GLY A 136 -6.59 -3.12 -13.00
CA GLY A 136 -7.58 -4.18 -13.23
C GLY A 136 -8.19 -4.71 -11.94
N LEU A 137 -7.34 -4.95 -10.91
CA LEU A 137 -7.80 -5.38 -9.59
C LEU A 137 -8.68 -4.32 -8.90
N ALA A 138 -8.36 -3.03 -9.07
CA ALA A 138 -9.19 -1.94 -8.58
C ALA A 138 -10.59 -1.99 -9.17
N ILE A 139 -10.68 -1.97 -10.49
CA ILE A 139 -11.96 -1.95 -11.20
C ILE A 139 -12.78 -3.20 -10.91
N ALA A 140 -12.13 -4.39 -10.91
CA ALA A 140 -12.81 -5.65 -10.57
C ALA A 140 -13.38 -5.63 -9.14
N SER A 141 -12.61 -5.13 -8.15
CA SER A 141 -13.08 -5.04 -6.77
C SER A 141 -14.19 -4.00 -6.58
N LEU A 142 -14.14 -2.88 -7.29
CA LEU A 142 -15.20 -1.88 -7.29
C LEU A 142 -16.53 -2.48 -7.80
N TYR A 143 -16.52 -3.15 -8.95
CA TYR A 143 -17.72 -3.78 -9.48
C TYR A 143 -18.21 -4.91 -8.59
N ALA A 144 -17.32 -5.79 -8.10
CA ALA A 144 -17.68 -6.83 -7.15
C ALA A 144 -18.36 -6.28 -5.89
N TYR A 145 -17.89 -5.13 -5.38
CA TYR A 145 -18.50 -4.47 -4.24
C TYR A 145 -19.86 -3.83 -4.59
N GLY A 146 -19.95 -3.21 -5.76
CA GLY A 146 -21.21 -2.68 -6.30
C GLY A 146 -22.26 -3.75 -6.62
N ASP A 147 -21.82 -4.97 -6.94
CA ASP A 147 -22.69 -6.13 -7.20
C ASP A 147 -23.07 -6.91 -5.92
N GLY A 148 -22.65 -6.46 -4.72
CA GLY A 148 -23.00 -7.10 -3.45
C GLY A 148 -22.25 -8.42 -3.19
N VAL A 149 -21.06 -8.63 -3.78
CA VAL A 149 -20.27 -9.86 -3.59
C VAL A 149 -19.83 -10.03 -2.13
N PHE A 150 -19.62 -8.92 -1.41
CA PHE A 150 -19.04 -8.89 -0.06
C PHE A 150 -20.07 -8.61 1.05
N GLY A 151 -21.34 -8.46 0.72
CA GLY A 151 -22.41 -8.14 1.66
C GLY A 151 -23.80 -8.53 1.16
N PRO A 152 -24.84 -8.29 1.97
CA PRO A 152 -26.22 -8.60 1.61
C PRO A 152 -26.79 -7.67 0.53
N GLU A 153 -26.18 -6.48 0.36
CA GLU A 153 -26.59 -5.45 -0.58
C GLU A 153 -25.34 -4.78 -1.22
N PRO A 154 -25.52 -4.10 -2.37
CA PRO A 154 -24.47 -3.26 -2.96
C PRO A 154 -23.86 -2.27 -1.96
N PHE A 155 -22.58 -2.08 -2.04
CA PHE A 155 -21.81 -1.13 -1.22
C PHE A 155 -21.89 -1.37 0.31
N ILE A 156 -22.08 -2.63 0.71
CA ILE A 156 -21.98 -3.12 2.09
C ILE A 156 -21.06 -4.33 2.13
N ALA A 157 -20.20 -4.41 3.17
CA ALA A 157 -19.36 -5.56 3.42
C ALA A 157 -19.53 -6.07 4.86
N THR A 158 -19.90 -7.35 5.01
CA THR A 158 -20.16 -7.94 6.32
C THR A 158 -19.23 -9.10 6.64
N SER A 159 -19.03 -9.35 7.94
CA SER A 159 -18.27 -10.49 8.45
C SER A 159 -18.79 -11.82 7.86
N ALA A 160 -20.10 -12.02 7.84
CA ALA A 160 -20.71 -13.24 7.35
C ALA A 160 -20.39 -13.50 5.87
N ASP A 161 -20.59 -12.49 5.03
CA ASP A 161 -20.35 -12.60 3.59
C ASP A 161 -18.88 -12.72 3.25
N LEU A 162 -17.99 -11.97 3.95
CA LEU A 162 -16.55 -12.08 3.78
C LEU A 162 -16.04 -13.47 4.17
N LYS A 163 -16.54 -14.08 5.25
CA LYS A 163 -16.19 -15.46 5.64
C LYS A 163 -16.67 -16.51 4.62
N ALA A 164 -17.71 -16.19 3.88
CA ALA A 164 -18.31 -17.08 2.88
C ALA A 164 -17.70 -16.93 1.46
N ILE A 165 -16.69 -16.05 1.28
CA ILE A 165 -16.02 -15.91 -0.02
C ILE A 165 -15.29 -17.19 -0.39
N THR A 166 -15.58 -17.69 -1.59
CA THR A 166 -14.92 -18.86 -2.18
C THR A 166 -14.15 -18.48 -3.44
N PRO A 167 -13.16 -19.29 -3.87
CA PRO A 167 -12.49 -19.07 -5.15
C PRO A 167 -13.44 -18.99 -6.35
N ALA A 168 -14.53 -19.76 -6.34
CA ALA A 168 -15.54 -19.70 -7.39
C ALA A 168 -16.30 -18.36 -7.39
N LYS A 169 -16.74 -17.87 -6.21
CA LYS A 169 -17.46 -16.59 -6.09
C LYS A 169 -16.55 -15.41 -6.46
N LEU A 170 -15.35 -15.33 -5.87
CA LEU A 170 -14.42 -14.24 -6.18
C LEU A 170 -13.90 -14.34 -7.61
N GLY A 171 -13.56 -15.55 -8.07
CA GLY A 171 -13.07 -15.78 -9.43
C GLY A 171 -14.11 -15.39 -10.48
N GLY A 172 -15.40 -15.70 -10.26
CA GLY A 172 -16.48 -15.25 -11.15
C GLY A 172 -16.56 -13.74 -11.24
N ALA A 173 -16.55 -13.03 -10.10
CA ALA A 173 -16.58 -11.56 -10.06
C ALA A 173 -15.33 -10.93 -10.72
N PHE A 174 -14.17 -11.60 -10.66
CA PHE A 174 -12.90 -11.16 -11.25
C PHE A 174 -12.65 -11.73 -12.66
N GLN A 175 -13.64 -12.35 -13.27
CA GLN A 175 -13.57 -12.92 -14.62
C GLN A 175 -12.43 -13.94 -14.78
N VAL A 176 -12.13 -14.69 -13.71
CA VAL A 176 -11.07 -15.71 -13.73
C VAL A 176 -11.55 -16.91 -14.53
N SER A 177 -10.70 -17.39 -15.42
CA SER A 177 -10.93 -18.59 -16.22
C SER A 177 -9.60 -19.29 -16.51
N LYS A 178 -9.67 -20.44 -17.19
CA LYS A 178 -8.47 -21.17 -17.62
C LYS A 178 -7.57 -20.29 -18.51
N ASP A 179 -8.16 -19.45 -19.36
CA ASP A 179 -7.44 -18.55 -20.28
C ASP A 179 -7.16 -17.17 -19.69
N ASN A 180 -7.70 -16.88 -18.49
CA ASN A 180 -7.53 -15.62 -17.76
C ASN A 180 -7.22 -15.91 -16.26
N PRO A 181 -6.15 -16.64 -15.96
CA PRO A 181 -5.83 -17.05 -14.60
C PRO A 181 -5.36 -15.87 -13.75
N LEU A 182 -5.98 -15.66 -12.58
CA LEU A 182 -5.52 -14.71 -11.56
C LEU A 182 -4.59 -15.40 -10.58
N LEU A 183 -3.34 -14.98 -10.53
CA LEU A 183 -2.36 -15.51 -9.58
C LEU A 183 -2.79 -15.19 -8.13
N GLY A 184 -2.68 -16.17 -7.22
CA GLY A 184 -2.97 -15.98 -5.78
C GLY A 184 -4.46 -15.79 -5.46
N LEU A 185 -5.38 -16.37 -6.23
CA LEU A 185 -6.82 -16.29 -5.98
C LEU A 185 -7.21 -16.88 -4.61
N GLU A 186 -6.66 -18.05 -4.26
CA GLU A 186 -6.88 -18.70 -2.97
C GLU A 186 -6.37 -17.85 -1.79
N GLY A 187 -5.19 -17.26 -1.94
CA GLY A 187 -4.62 -16.34 -0.94
C GLY A 187 -5.50 -15.12 -0.70
N ARG A 188 -6.07 -14.54 -1.77
CA ARG A 188 -7.04 -13.44 -1.67
C ARG A 188 -8.32 -13.86 -0.95
N CYS A 189 -8.86 -15.05 -1.27
CA CYS A 189 -10.03 -15.58 -0.58
C CYS A 189 -9.73 -15.79 0.91
N ALA A 190 -8.61 -16.42 1.24
CA ALA A 190 -8.19 -16.63 2.62
C ALA A 190 -8.06 -15.30 3.40
N LEU A 191 -7.49 -14.27 2.75
CA LEU A 191 -7.36 -12.93 3.34
C LEU A 191 -8.72 -12.30 3.64
N LEU A 192 -9.68 -12.38 2.73
CA LEU A 192 -11.05 -11.89 2.95
C LEU A 192 -11.79 -12.70 4.02
N ASN A 193 -11.63 -14.03 4.02
CA ASN A 193 -12.21 -14.87 5.07
C ASN A 193 -11.64 -14.54 6.45
N ASN A 194 -10.34 -14.29 6.55
CA ASN A 194 -9.69 -13.85 7.79
C ASN A 194 -10.18 -12.47 8.21
N LEU A 195 -10.37 -11.54 7.26
CA LEU A 195 -10.96 -10.23 7.54
C LEU A 195 -12.35 -10.38 8.16
N GLY A 196 -13.19 -11.26 7.60
CA GLY A 196 -14.51 -11.56 8.16
C GLY A 196 -14.43 -12.12 9.60
N ARG A 197 -13.45 -13.01 9.89
CA ARG A 197 -13.22 -13.53 11.25
C ARG A 197 -12.76 -12.44 12.21
N VAL A 198 -11.89 -11.55 11.77
CA VAL A 198 -11.42 -10.40 12.58
C VAL A 198 -12.58 -9.48 12.96
N ILE A 199 -13.47 -9.15 12.01
CA ILE A 199 -14.66 -8.33 12.30
C ILE A 199 -15.53 -9.00 13.38
N GLU A 200 -15.72 -10.31 13.31
CA GLU A 200 -16.53 -11.07 14.26
C GLU A 200 -15.88 -11.17 15.64
N SER A 201 -14.57 -11.43 15.70
CA SER A 201 -13.82 -11.65 16.95
C SER A 201 -13.47 -10.36 17.68
N ARG A 202 -13.56 -9.20 17.02
CA ARG A 202 -13.17 -7.88 17.56
C ARG A 202 -14.28 -6.84 17.46
N PRO A 203 -15.49 -7.10 17.98
CA PRO A 203 -16.64 -6.20 17.82
C PRO A 203 -16.38 -4.80 18.40
N GLN A 204 -15.45 -4.67 19.37
CA GLN A 204 -15.02 -3.40 19.94
C GLN A 204 -14.31 -2.48 18.91
N ASP A 205 -13.73 -3.03 17.85
CA ASP A 205 -13.03 -2.27 16.81
C ASP A 205 -13.97 -1.90 15.65
N PHE A 206 -15.19 -2.46 15.61
CA PHE A 206 -16.21 -2.24 14.58
C PHE A 206 -17.52 -1.70 15.18
N LYS A 207 -17.39 -0.68 16.03
CA LYS A 207 -18.51 -0.07 16.78
C LYS A 207 -19.55 0.55 15.85
N GLY A 208 -20.79 0.63 16.33
CA GLY A 208 -21.87 1.32 15.63
C GLY A 208 -22.45 0.60 14.42
N SER A 209 -21.83 -0.51 13.99
CA SER A 209 -22.36 -1.41 12.95
C SER A 209 -21.80 -2.82 13.16
N PRO A 210 -22.29 -3.57 14.16
CA PRO A 210 -21.77 -4.90 14.46
C PRO A 210 -21.80 -5.81 13.24
N GLY A 211 -20.69 -6.52 13.02
CA GLY A 211 -20.56 -7.43 11.88
C GLY A 211 -20.32 -6.77 10.52
N ARG A 212 -20.25 -5.43 10.44
CA ARG A 212 -19.97 -4.69 9.22
C ARG A 212 -18.56 -4.11 9.22
N LEU A 213 -17.83 -4.23 8.11
CA LEU A 213 -16.45 -3.73 7.97
C LEU A 213 -16.37 -2.21 8.21
N GLY A 214 -17.33 -1.43 7.70
CA GLY A 214 -17.38 0.03 7.87
C GLY A 214 -17.56 0.48 9.32
N GLY A 215 -17.86 -0.42 10.25
CA GLY A 215 -17.86 -0.14 11.69
C GLY A 215 -16.51 0.34 12.23
N ILE A 216 -15.40 0.09 11.52
CA ILE A 216 -14.06 0.62 11.86
C ILE A 216 -14.01 2.15 11.87
N LEU A 217 -14.91 2.83 11.14
CA LEU A 217 -15.01 4.30 11.17
C LEU A 217 -15.12 4.84 12.59
N GLU A 218 -15.93 4.21 13.43
CA GLU A 218 -16.14 4.67 14.82
C GLU A 218 -14.85 4.59 15.64
N THR A 219 -14.04 3.57 15.39
CA THR A 219 -12.74 3.43 16.04
C THR A 219 -11.76 4.50 15.54
N LEU A 220 -11.74 4.78 14.25
CA LEU A 220 -10.93 5.86 13.68
C LEU A 220 -11.34 7.24 14.21
N LEU A 221 -12.65 7.50 14.29
CA LEU A 221 -13.18 8.75 14.85
C LEU A 221 -12.88 8.89 16.34
N GLY A 222 -12.68 7.80 17.06
CA GLY A 222 -12.24 7.82 18.47
C GLY A 222 -10.83 8.42 18.67
N PHE A 223 -10.00 8.53 17.63
CA PHE A 223 -8.70 9.20 17.68
C PHE A 223 -8.76 10.69 17.32
N VAL A 224 -9.90 11.18 16.84
CA VAL A 224 -10.06 12.61 16.46
C VAL A 224 -9.98 13.49 17.71
N LYS A 225 -9.12 14.49 17.67
CA LYS A 225 -8.98 15.53 18.70
C LYS A 225 -9.41 16.86 18.13
N GLY A 226 -10.54 17.41 18.58
CA GLY A 226 -11.19 18.52 17.89
C GLY A 226 -11.66 18.08 16.51
N THR A 227 -11.03 18.56 15.45
CA THR A 227 -11.26 18.11 14.07
C THR A 227 -10.08 17.33 13.50
N GLU A 228 -8.96 17.21 14.23
CA GLU A 228 -7.71 16.63 13.75
C GLU A 228 -7.61 15.13 14.02
N LEU A 229 -7.18 14.40 13.01
CA LEU A 229 -6.85 12.98 13.07
C LEU A 229 -5.40 12.79 12.59
N GLN A 230 -4.55 12.20 13.43
CA GLN A 230 -3.17 11.92 13.05
C GLN A 230 -3.11 10.75 12.05
N ALA A 231 -2.40 10.91 10.95
CA ALA A 231 -2.21 9.85 9.95
C ALA A 231 -1.54 8.60 10.55
N SER A 232 -0.63 8.79 11.51
CA SER A 232 -0.01 7.69 12.25
C SER A 232 -0.99 6.93 13.15
N ASP A 233 -2.07 7.56 13.65
CA ASP A 233 -3.12 6.88 14.41
C ASP A 233 -4.00 6.02 13.50
N ILE A 234 -4.26 6.46 12.25
CA ILE A 234 -4.95 5.64 11.24
C ILE A 234 -4.12 4.38 10.98
N LEU A 235 -2.83 4.52 10.67
CA LEU A 235 -1.94 3.38 10.43
C LEU A 235 -1.90 2.43 11.62
N ARG A 236 -1.74 2.96 12.83
CA ARG A 236 -1.72 2.17 14.06
C ARG A 236 -3.02 1.39 14.28
N CYS A 237 -4.17 2.03 14.03
CA CYS A 237 -5.47 1.39 14.07
C CYS A 237 -5.53 0.20 13.11
N LEU A 238 -5.16 0.40 11.86
CA LEU A 238 -5.16 -0.65 10.83
C LEU A 238 -4.22 -1.80 11.18
N LEU A 239 -2.99 -1.51 11.63
CA LEU A 239 -2.01 -2.52 12.00
C LEU A 239 -2.44 -3.34 13.23
N ASN A 240 -3.13 -2.73 14.18
CA ASN A 240 -3.64 -3.43 15.36
C ASN A 240 -4.91 -4.22 15.06
N THR A 241 -5.84 -3.66 14.30
CA THR A 241 -7.12 -4.30 13.99
C THR A 241 -6.93 -5.46 13.02
N PHE A 242 -6.08 -5.30 11.99
CA PHE A 242 -5.91 -6.28 10.91
C PHE A 242 -4.66 -7.15 11.05
N ALA A 243 -4.04 -7.24 12.24
CA ALA A 243 -2.84 -8.07 12.43
C ALA A 243 -3.05 -9.53 12.02
N ASP A 244 -4.21 -10.08 12.35
CA ASP A 244 -4.53 -11.51 12.22
C ASP A 244 -5.11 -11.89 10.85
N ILE A 245 -5.29 -10.93 9.93
CA ILE A 245 -5.73 -11.26 8.57
C ILE A 245 -4.60 -11.86 7.73
N TRP A 246 -3.34 -11.53 8.06
CA TRP A 246 -2.17 -11.94 7.30
C TRP A 246 -1.77 -13.38 7.59
N PRO A 247 -1.18 -14.10 6.61
CA PRO A 247 -0.54 -15.38 6.91
C PRO A 247 0.51 -15.21 8.01
N GLY A 248 0.66 -16.22 8.86
CA GLY A 248 1.66 -16.23 9.92
C GLY A 248 3.08 -16.17 9.35
N ARG A 249 3.83 -15.14 9.70
CA ARG A 249 5.21 -14.91 9.28
C ARG A 249 6.11 -14.77 10.51
N VAL A 250 6.54 -13.56 10.82
CA VAL A 250 7.28 -13.25 12.05
C VAL A 250 6.29 -12.89 13.16
N ALA A 251 6.49 -13.46 14.34
CA ALA A 251 5.69 -13.17 15.53
C ALA A 251 6.58 -12.87 16.73
N ILE A 252 6.10 -12.04 17.67
CA ILE A 252 6.67 -11.79 18.99
C ILE A 252 5.56 -12.03 20.01
N GLY A 253 5.83 -12.84 21.02
CA GLY A 253 4.85 -13.16 22.06
C GLY A 253 3.52 -13.73 21.52
N GLY A 254 3.57 -14.45 20.40
CA GLY A 254 2.39 -15.00 19.71
C GLY A 254 1.62 -13.99 18.85
N GLN A 255 2.02 -12.72 18.81
CA GLN A 255 1.40 -11.70 17.98
C GLN A 255 2.05 -11.64 16.59
N ASN A 256 1.26 -11.82 15.55
CA ASN A 256 1.71 -11.70 14.15
C ASN A 256 2.12 -10.25 13.84
N LEU A 257 3.29 -10.07 13.27
CA LEU A 257 3.83 -8.74 12.91
C LEU A 257 3.46 -8.30 11.48
N GLY A 258 2.87 -9.18 10.66
CA GLY A 258 2.51 -8.88 9.28
C GLY A 258 3.73 -8.68 8.38
N ASP A 259 3.84 -7.50 7.76
CA ASP A 259 4.91 -7.18 6.80
C ASP A 259 6.20 -6.73 7.50
N VAL A 260 6.76 -7.64 8.29
CA VAL A 260 8.03 -7.50 9.02
C VAL A 260 8.95 -8.68 8.66
N TRP A 261 10.20 -8.39 8.36
CA TRP A 261 11.16 -9.37 7.84
C TRP A 261 12.47 -9.31 8.59
N ARG A 262 13.34 -10.30 8.38
CA ARG A 262 14.64 -10.37 9.04
C ARG A 262 15.76 -9.89 8.11
N HIS A 263 16.73 -9.15 8.70
CA HIS A 263 17.98 -8.83 8.05
C HIS A 263 19.15 -9.03 9.04
N PRO A 264 20.22 -9.76 8.67
CA PRO A 264 21.24 -10.19 9.61
C PRO A 264 22.06 -9.04 10.20
N LYS A 265 22.16 -7.92 9.48
CA LYS A 265 22.98 -6.75 9.88
C LYS A 265 22.16 -5.62 10.54
N VAL A 266 20.86 -5.80 10.74
CA VAL A 266 20.04 -4.80 11.43
C VAL A 266 20.04 -5.08 12.93
N ALA A 267 20.40 -4.07 13.72
CA ALA A 267 20.45 -4.16 15.16
C ALA A 267 19.15 -3.64 15.81
N GLY A 268 18.79 -4.22 16.94
CA GLY A 268 17.68 -3.77 17.76
C GLY A 268 17.69 -4.42 19.15
N PRO A 269 16.99 -3.83 20.12
CA PRO A 269 16.94 -4.38 21.47
C PRO A 269 16.05 -5.65 21.53
N GLY A 270 16.52 -6.66 22.28
CA GLY A 270 15.75 -7.87 22.59
C GLY A 270 15.20 -8.57 21.36
N GLU A 271 13.90 -8.91 21.39
CA GLU A 271 13.22 -9.64 20.31
C GLU A 271 13.09 -8.85 19.00
N THR A 272 13.32 -7.53 18.99
CA THR A 272 13.29 -6.72 17.78
C THR A 272 14.59 -6.77 16.99
N ASN A 273 15.61 -7.47 17.50
CA ASN A 273 16.90 -7.60 16.81
C ASN A 273 16.75 -8.29 15.46
N GLY A 274 17.31 -7.71 14.42
CA GLY A 274 17.23 -8.22 13.05
C GLY A 274 15.89 -7.96 12.37
N LEU A 275 14.90 -7.32 13.01
CA LEU A 275 13.58 -7.11 12.42
C LEU A 275 13.47 -5.77 11.69
N VAL A 276 12.96 -5.84 10.45
CA VAL A 276 12.75 -4.69 9.56
C VAL A 276 11.26 -4.64 9.18
N PRO A 277 10.48 -3.71 9.73
CA PRO A 277 9.09 -3.52 9.34
C PRO A 277 9.01 -2.68 8.05
N PHE A 278 8.01 -2.98 7.22
CA PHE A 278 7.66 -2.17 6.06
C PHE A 278 6.19 -1.76 6.08
N HIS A 279 5.29 -2.68 6.41
CA HIS A 279 3.83 -2.45 6.47
C HIS A 279 3.29 -1.75 5.21
N LYS A 280 3.84 -2.10 4.03
CA LYS A 280 3.58 -1.41 2.76
C LYS A 280 2.10 -1.30 2.45
N LEU A 281 1.37 -2.42 2.56
CA LEU A 281 -0.05 -2.45 2.20
C LEU A 281 -0.90 -1.65 3.19
N SER A 282 -0.56 -1.71 4.49
CA SER A 282 -1.22 -0.91 5.53
C SER A 282 -0.92 0.60 5.39
N GLN A 283 0.29 0.97 4.95
CA GLN A 283 0.63 2.36 4.60
C GLN A 283 -0.23 2.85 3.43
N TRP A 284 -0.34 2.04 2.37
CA TRP A 284 -1.14 2.42 1.21
C TRP A 284 -2.63 2.45 1.52
N LEU A 285 -3.11 1.54 2.37
CA LEU A 285 -4.46 1.59 2.90
C LEU A 285 -4.69 2.88 3.70
N THR A 286 -3.73 3.28 4.55
CA THR A 286 -3.81 4.56 5.26
C THR A 286 -3.97 5.73 4.27
N TYR A 287 -3.15 5.81 3.22
CA TYR A 287 -3.31 6.83 2.17
C TYR A 287 -4.68 6.76 1.48
N SER A 288 -5.26 5.57 1.33
CA SER A 288 -6.56 5.38 0.68
C SER A 288 -7.74 5.74 1.57
N LEU A 289 -7.54 5.85 2.89
CA LEU A 289 -8.57 6.29 3.84
C LEU A 289 -8.58 7.80 4.07
N LEU A 290 -7.56 8.55 3.60
CA LEU A 290 -7.49 9.99 3.79
C LEU A 290 -8.70 10.71 3.20
N GLU A 291 -8.96 10.49 1.91
CA GLU A 291 -10.05 11.16 1.18
C GLU A 291 -11.43 10.88 1.79
N PRO A 292 -11.85 9.63 2.07
CA PRO A 292 -13.12 9.37 2.75
C PRO A 292 -13.27 10.02 4.12
N LEU A 293 -12.19 10.09 4.90
CA LEU A 293 -12.20 10.70 6.23
C LEU A 293 -12.25 12.23 6.15
N GLU A 294 -11.51 12.83 5.20
CA GLU A 294 -11.55 14.27 4.95
C GLU A 294 -12.91 14.72 4.40
N GLU A 295 -13.51 13.95 3.49
CA GLU A 295 -14.87 14.20 3.00
C GLU A 295 -15.93 14.10 4.12
N TYR A 296 -15.69 13.25 5.12
CA TYR A 296 -16.56 13.16 6.30
C TYR A 296 -16.40 14.33 7.25
N GLY A 297 -15.29 15.09 7.15
CA GLY A 297 -15.03 16.28 7.94
C GLY A 297 -13.86 16.18 8.93
N ALA A 298 -13.09 15.08 8.91
CA ALA A 298 -11.85 14.98 9.67
C ALA A 298 -10.73 15.73 8.94
N ARG A 299 -9.95 16.53 9.65
CA ARG A 299 -8.70 17.10 9.12
C ARG A 299 -7.55 16.15 9.41
N VAL A 300 -7.09 15.41 8.40
CA VAL A 300 -5.96 14.50 8.59
C VAL A 300 -4.65 15.30 8.59
N VAL A 301 -3.84 15.08 9.62
CA VAL A 301 -2.57 15.77 9.84
C VAL A 301 -1.42 14.78 10.07
N GLY A 302 -0.16 15.23 10.02
CA GLY A 302 1.00 14.38 10.27
C GLY A 302 1.29 13.38 9.14
N LEU A 303 0.97 13.73 7.89
CA LEU A 303 1.27 12.88 6.72
C LEU A 303 2.76 12.67 6.51
N ASP A 304 3.61 13.59 6.95
CA ASP A 304 5.07 13.51 6.96
C ASP A 304 5.60 12.35 7.83
N GLN A 305 4.83 11.90 8.81
CA GLN A 305 5.18 10.75 9.64
C GLN A 305 5.09 9.43 8.87
N LEU A 306 4.21 9.32 7.88
CA LEU A 306 4.05 8.10 7.07
C LEU A 306 5.24 7.92 6.11
N THR A 307 5.52 6.66 5.73
CA THR A 307 6.67 6.32 4.89
C THR A 307 6.28 6.11 3.43
N GLY A 308 7.28 6.11 2.55
CA GLY A 308 7.13 5.69 1.17
C GLY A 308 6.73 4.21 1.06
N LEU A 309 6.17 3.86 -0.09
CA LEU A 309 5.71 2.49 -0.36
C LEU A 309 6.86 1.66 -0.92
N ALA A 310 7.32 0.69 -0.12
CA ALA A 310 8.37 -0.26 -0.49
C ALA A 310 7.81 -1.37 -1.40
N GLU A 311 7.35 -0.99 -2.60
CA GLU A 311 6.80 -1.88 -3.62
C GLU A 311 7.69 -1.86 -4.88
N TYR A 312 7.49 -2.83 -5.77
CA TYR A 312 8.39 -3.08 -6.89
C TYR A 312 8.48 -1.91 -7.91
N ARG A 313 7.46 -1.08 -8.03
CA ARG A 313 7.46 0.04 -8.98
C ARG A 313 8.36 1.18 -8.47
N ASN A 314 8.20 1.56 -7.20
CA ASN A 314 9.06 2.55 -6.57
C ASN A 314 10.50 2.03 -6.39
N GLY A 315 10.66 0.74 -6.03
CA GLY A 315 11.98 0.12 -5.97
C GLY A 315 12.64 0.01 -7.34
N GLY A 316 11.84 -0.25 -8.38
CA GLY A 316 12.27 -0.27 -9.76
C GLY A 316 12.75 1.08 -10.28
N LEU A 317 12.15 2.18 -9.80
CA LEU A 317 12.62 3.54 -10.10
C LEU A 317 14.13 3.69 -9.83
N PHE A 318 14.61 3.17 -8.70
CA PHE A 318 16.01 3.32 -8.30
C PHE A 318 16.94 2.33 -9.00
N LEU A 319 16.51 1.10 -9.26
CA LEU A 319 17.29 0.12 -10.03
C LEU A 319 17.35 0.51 -11.51
N ASP A 320 16.24 0.81 -12.12
CA ASP A 320 16.16 1.18 -13.52
C ASP A 320 16.74 2.58 -13.79
N GLY A 321 16.69 3.47 -12.81
CA GLY A 321 17.34 4.78 -12.82
C GLY A 321 18.84 4.74 -12.53
N GLY A 322 19.38 3.59 -12.14
CA GLY A 322 20.81 3.40 -11.90
C GLY A 322 21.32 3.94 -10.56
N VAL A 323 20.43 4.36 -9.64
CA VAL A 323 20.78 4.72 -8.26
C VAL A 323 21.20 3.49 -7.46
N LEU A 324 20.60 2.35 -7.79
CA LEU A 324 20.97 1.03 -7.27
C LEU A 324 21.46 0.15 -8.41
N SER A 325 22.43 -0.71 -8.13
CA SER A 325 22.79 -1.83 -9.01
C SER A 325 22.97 -3.11 -8.20
N LEU A 326 22.67 -4.25 -8.81
CA LEU A 326 22.95 -5.54 -8.22
C LEU A 326 24.46 -5.81 -8.23
N LYS A 327 25.02 -6.32 -7.11
CA LYS A 327 26.39 -6.83 -7.06
C LYS A 327 26.56 -8.09 -7.90
N ASP A 328 25.51 -8.95 -7.90
CA ASP A 328 25.41 -10.10 -8.81
C ASP A 328 24.22 -9.87 -9.79
N PRO A 329 24.48 -9.53 -11.05
CA PRO A 329 23.43 -9.32 -12.03
C PRO A 329 22.55 -10.55 -12.30
N SER A 330 23.04 -11.77 -12.02
CA SER A 330 22.29 -13.01 -12.23
C SER A 330 21.05 -13.11 -11.32
N ALA A 331 21.06 -12.43 -10.17
CA ALA A 331 19.94 -12.35 -9.24
C ALA A 331 18.67 -11.79 -9.87
N ALA A 332 18.75 -10.96 -10.92
CA ALA A 332 17.58 -10.46 -11.64
C ALA A 332 16.79 -11.58 -12.36
N SER A 333 17.43 -12.71 -12.65
CA SER A 333 16.81 -13.83 -13.38
C SER A 333 16.14 -14.87 -12.46
N VAL A 334 16.44 -14.82 -11.15
CA VAL A 334 15.95 -15.74 -10.13
C VAL A 334 14.71 -15.20 -9.47
N GLU A 335 13.77 -16.07 -9.09
CA GLU A 335 12.62 -15.70 -8.28
C GLU A 335 13.02 -15.69 -6.79
N HIS A 336 12.71 -14.60 -6.10
CA HIS A 336 13.07 -14.37 -4.70
C HIS A 336 11.85 -14.44 -3.79
N SER A 337 12.02 -15.06 -2.62
CA SER A 337 11.04 -14.93 -1.53
C SER A 337 10.99 -13.49 -1.02
N PRO A 338 9.83 -12.97 -0.60
CA PRO A 338 9.72 -11.68 0.09
C PRO A 338 10.60 -11.58 1.35
N SER A 339 10.95 -12.72 1.97
CA SER A 339 11.80 -12.83 3.15
C SER A 339 13.30 -12.85 2.84
N SER A 340 13.70 -12.95 1.58
CA SER A 340 15.12 -13.02 1.21
C SER A 340 15.83 -11.70 1.49
N GLU A 341 17.10 -11.78 1.88
CA GLU A 341 17.95 -10.62 2.23
C GLU A 341 17.96 -9.57 1.11
N ILE A 342 18.09 -10.00 -0.15
CA ILE A 342 18.06 -9.11 -1.31
C ILE A 342 16.77 -8.30 -1.40
N ILE A 343 15.60 -8.90 -1.12
CA ILE A 343 14.32 -8.20 -1.16
C ILE A 343 14.18 -7.25 0.02
N VAL A 344 14.66 -7.64 1.20
CA VAL A 344 14.65 -6.77 2.39
C VAL A 344 15.58 -5.56 2.18
N GLU A 345 16.81 -5.77 1.65
CA GLU A 345 17.72 -4.67 1.28
C GLU A 345 17.06 -3.72 0.27
N TRP A 346 16.50 -4.26 -0.83
CA TRP A 346 15.86 -3.45 -1.86
C TRP A 346 14.73 -2.60 -1.33
N ARG A 347 13.85 -3.20 -0.54
CA ARG A 347 12.71 -2.51 0.08
C ARG A 347 13.14 -1.42 1.05
N ALA A 348 14.13 -1.69 1.89
CA ALA A 348 14.65 -0.73 2.85
C ALA A 348 15.30 0.48 2.16
N LEU A 349 16.12 0.23 1.13
CA LEU A 349 16.68 1.29 0.30
C LEU A 349 15.59 2.12 -0.38
N THR A 350 14.52 1.48 -0.87
CA THR A 350 13.39 2.16 -1.50
C THR A 350 12.73 3.15 -0.55
N VAL A 351 12.47 2.76 0.72
CA VAL A 351 11.86 3.66 1.72
C VAL A 351 12.69 4.93 1.90
N ILE A 352 14.00 4.78 2.12
CA ILE A 352 14.88 5.92 2.41
C ILE A 352 15.11 6.79 1.17
N LEU A 353 15.29 6.18 0.01
CA LEU A 353 15.46 6.93 -1.23
C LEU A 353 14.21 7.70 -1.64
N LEU A 354 13.01 7.19 -1.33
CA LEU A 354 11.75 7.94 -1.55
C LEU A 354 11.65 9.17 -0.64
N ASP A 355 12.05 9.06 0.64
CA ASP A 355 12.10 10.21 1.54
C ASP A 355 13.07 11.29 0.98
N GLN A 356 14.24 10.87 0.45
CA GLN A 356 15.22 11.77 -0.16
C GLN A 356 14.69 12.42 -1.46
N VAL A 357 14.04 11.65 -2.34
CA VAL A 357 13.40 12.20 -3.55
C VAL A 357 12.36 13.23 -3.18
N ALA A 358 11.53 12.96 -2.17
CA ALA A 358 10.52 13.91 -1.71
C ALA A 358 11.14 15.21 -1.18
N ALA A 359 12.22 15.12 -0.41
CA ALA A 359 12.95 16.29 0.08
C ALA A 359 13.53 17.11 -1.09
N ARG A 360 14.19 16.45 -2.04
CA ARG A 360 14.78 17.09 -3.22
C ARG A 360 13.74 17.74 -4.12
N LEU A 361 12.59 17.09 -4.30
CA LEU A 361 11.49 17.62 -5.08
C LEU A 361 10.88 18.88 -4.44
N ARG A 362 10.64 18.85 -3.13
CA ARG A 362 10.15 20.03 -2.37
C ARG A 362 11.09 21.20 -2.48
N GLU A 363 12.39 20.98 -2.34
CA GLU A 363 13.42 22.01 -2.53
C GLU A 363 13.32 22.64 -3.92
N SER A 364 13.30 21.81 -4.98
CA SER A 364 13.26 22.29 -6.36
C SER A 364 11.96 23.02 -6.72
N LEU A 365 10.82 22.58 -6.19
CA LEU A 365 9.50 23.17 -6.41
C LEU A 365 9.13 24.25 -5.40
N LYS A 366 10.00 24.53 -4.41
CA LYS A 366 9.77 25.48 -3.31
C LYS A 366 8.47 25.19 -2.55
N LYS A 367 8.23 23.92 -2.25
CA LYS A 367 7.06 23.43 -1.52
C LYS A 367 7.44 22.91 -0.12
N SER A 368 6.55 23.14 0.83
CA SER A 368 6.64 22.53 2.17
C SER A 368 6.17 21.09 2.20
N GLU A 369 6.43 20.39 3.30
CA GLU A 369 5.90 19.02 3.53
C GLU A 369 4.37 19.00 3.61
N LEU A 370 3.73 20.05 4.06
CA LEU A 370 2.28 20.18 4.10
C LEU A 370 1.67 20.31 2.71
N GLU A 371 2.31 21.07 1.83
CA GLU A 371 1.83 21.29 0.46
C GLU A 371 2.08 20.08 -0.44
N LEU A 372 3.25 19.44 -0.27
CA LEU A 372 3.67 18.30 -1.08
C LEU A 372 4.16 17.14 -0.17
N PRO A 373 3.26 16.52 0.63
CA PRO A 373 3.61 15.35 1.43
C PRO A 373 4.02 14.18 0.54
N LEU A 374 4.71 13.20 1.12
CA LEU A 374 5.23 12.04 0.39
C LEU A 374 4.13 11.32 -0.42
N ALA A 375 2.91 11.20 0.12
CA ALA A 375 1.77 10.62 -0.60
C ALA A 375 1.45 11.33 -1.93
N LYS A 376 1.68 12.64 -2.02
CA LYS A 376 1.54 13.40 -3.27
C LYS A 376 2.76 13.23 -4.19
N VAL A 377 3.97 13.14 -3.64
CA VAL A 377 5.18 12.84 -4.43
C VAL A 377 5.08 11.48 -5.11
N LEU A 378 4.57 10.47 -4.40
CA LEU A 378 4.32 9.14 -4.97
C LEU A 378 3.38 9.22 -6.18
N GLN A 379 2.28 9.97 -6.06
CA GLN A 379 1.31 10.15 -7.15
C GLN A 379 1.85 11.02 -8.27
N GLY A 380 2.54 12.10 -7.92
CA GLY A 380 3.02 13.09 -8.87
C GLY A 380 4.05 12.54 -9.85
N GLY A 381 4.94 11.66 -9.39
CA GLY A 381 6.05 11.29 -10.24
C GLY A 381 6.69 9.94 -9.99
N THR A 382 6.94 9.51 -8.75
CA THR A 382 7.80 8.32 -8.52
C THR A 382 7.23 7.06 -9.16
N TRP A 383 5.94 6.83 -9.00
CA TRP A 383 5.26 5.66 -9.58
C TRP A 383 5.22 5.72 -11.11
N ALA A 384 4.91 6.89 -11.69
CA ALA A 384 4.83 7.09 -13.14
C ALA A 384 6.21 6.94 -13.80
N VAL A 385 7.25 7.58 -13.26
CA VAL A 385 8.63 7.46 -13.76
C VAL A 385 9.12 6.02 -13.63
N GLY A 386 8.88 5.36 -12.49
CA GLY A 386 9.22 3.94 -12.32
C GLY A 386 8.55 3.05 -13.38
N ARG A 387 7.29 3.34 -13.73
CA ARG A 387 6.58 2.64 -14.83
C ARG A 387 7.23 2.91 -16.19
N THR A 388 7.55 4.17 -16.49
CA THR A 388 8.18 4.57 -17.75
C THR A 388 9.55 3.90 -17.92
N LEU A 389 10.40 3.94 -16.90
CA LEU A 389 11.71 3.29 -16.92
C LEU A 389 11.60 1.77 -17.11
N ALA A 390 10.66 1.14 -16.39
CA ALA A 390 10.43 -0.30 -16.51
C ALA A 390 9.98 -0.71 -17.92
N THR A 391 9.05 0.03 -18.54
CA THR A 391 8.57 -0.25 -19.91
C THR A 391 9.65 -0.03 -20.96
N GLY A 392 10.54 0.92 -20.75
CA GLY A 392 11.70 1.14 -21.64
C GLY A 392 12.78 0.04 -21.53
N ARG A 393 12.82 -0.72 -20.42
CA ARG A 393 13.84 -1.75 -20.19
C ARG A 393 13.34 -3.19 -20.36
N ARG A 394 12.07 -3.44 -20.11
CA ARG A 394 11.49 -4.80 -20.13
C ARG A 394 10.15 -4.82 -20.85
N ALA A 395 9.96 -5.80 -21.71
CA ALA A 395 8.67 -6.03 -22.36
C ALA A 395 7.57 -6.17 -21.30
N GLY A 396 6.48 -5.41 -21.45
CA GLY A 396 5.39 -5.37 -20.47
C GLY A 396 5.68 -4.60 -19.17
N GLY A 397 6.88 -3.99 -19.01
CA GLY A 397 7.20 -3.16 -17.84
C GLY A 397 7.15 -3.90 -16.49
N GLY A 398 7.58 -5.17 -16.46
CA GLY A 398 7.64 -5.98 -15.24
C GLY A 398 8.64 -5.43 -14.20
N PRO A 399 8.67 -6.01 -12.97
CA PRO A 399 9.64 -5.64 -11.95
C PRO A 399 11.07 -6.01 -12.36
N PRO A 400 12.10 -5.29 -11.88
CA PRO A 400 13.49 -5.62 -12.16
C PRO A 400 14.00 -6.88 -11.41
N LEU A 401 13.36 -7.24 -10.31
CA LEU A 401 13.55 -8.49 -9.58
C LEU A 401 12.24 -9.27 -9.56
N LYS A 402 12.32 -10.57 -9.76
CA LYS A 402 11.16 -11.47 -9.67
C LYS A 402 10.90 -11.82 -8.22
N ILE A 403 9.67 -11.67 -7.77
CA ILE A 403 9.26 -11.94 -6.38
C ILE A 403 8.15 -12.98 -6.39
N ALA A 404 8.31 -14.04 -5.61
CA ALA A 404 7.26 -15.03 -5.39
C ALA A 404 6.09 -14.38 -4.63
N SER A 405 4.93 -14.31 -5.28
CA SER A 405 3.73 -13.71 -4.69
C SER A 405 2.79 -14.79 -4.18
N ASP A 406 2.38 -14.70 -2.92
CA ASP A 406 1.35 -15.52 -2.30
C ASP A 406 -0.06 -14.88 -2.39
N GLY A 407 -0.19 -13.77 -3.11
CA GLY A 407 -1.42 -13.01 -3.22
C GLY A 407 -1.70 -12.07 -2.04
N THR A 408 -0.75 -11.91 -1.11
CA THR A 408 -0.91 -11.09 0.11
C THR A 408 0.21 -10.05 0.31
N VAL A 409 1.30 -10.10 -0.47
CA VAL A 409 2.41 -9.13 -0.47
C VAL A 409 2.77 -8.73 -1.89
N PHE A 410 3.16 -7.46 -2.08
CA PHE A 410 3.59 -6.77 -3.31
C PHE A 410 2.54 -6.58 -4.38
#